data_4bc4eb538119ecc9cbf0fd2f19cac3c7
#
_entry.id   4bc4eb538119ecc9cbf0fd2f19cac3c7
#
_cell.length_a   1.000
_cell.length_b   1.000
_cell.length_c   1.000
_cell.angle_alpha   90.00
_cell.angle_beta   90.00
_cell.angle_gamma   90.00
#
_symmetry.space_group_name_H-M   'P 1'
#
loop_
_entity.id
_entity.type
_entity.pdbx_description
1 polymer ?
#
loop_
_entity_poly.entity_id
_entity_poly.type
_entity_poly.pdbx_seq_one_letter_code
_entity_poly.pdbx_strand_id
1 'polypeptide(L)'
;MTKLWGGRFQKSAESWVDEFGASIGFDQQLVLEDITGSVAHVTMLGKCGILPQADVTAILAGLATLQDKAVKGELVFEVANEDIHLNLEKMLIDEIGPVGGKLHTGRSRNDQVATDMHLFLKNRVTEIIELLTAFQQTIVAQAEQHVETIAPGYTHLQRAQPISFAHHLLTYFWMLERDKARFTESLKRIDISPLGAGAMAGTTFPIDRELSAALLGFSSVYANSMDAVSDRDFIVEFLSNSSLVMAHLSRFAEEIILWSTDEFKFIELDDAFSTGSSIMPQKKNPDMAELIRGKTGRVYGNLMGLLTVLKGTPLTYNKDMQEDKEGMFDTVHTIVGALKIFEGMVRTMTVNTKRLHEAVHSDFSNATELADYLATKGMPFREAHEVTGKLVFTCIQRGYYLLDLPLADMQVESALIEADVYDVLAPTAAVSRRNSLGGTGFTQVAAQLVQAKQLLG
;
A
#
# COMPACT_ATOMS: atom_id res chain seq x y z
N MET A 1 -12.19 16.91 39.44
CA MET A 1 -12.64 15.51 39.62
C MET A 1 -11.46 14.66 40.06
N THR A 2 -11.65 13.77 41.03
CA THR A 2 -10.58 12.84 41.46
C THR A 2 -10.36 11.82 40.34
N LYS A 3 -9.15 11.72 39.80
CA LYS A 3 -8.81 10.67 38.80
C LYS A 3 -9.01 9.29 39.45
N LEU A 4 -9.48 8.29 38.71
CA LEU A 4 -9.72 6.92 39.18
C LEU A 4 -8.47 6.26 39.85
N TRP A 5 -7.27 6.76 39.52
CA TRP A 5 -5.97 6.30 40.06
C TRP A 5 -5.29 7.31 41.00
N GLY A 6 -6.03 8.34 41.48
CA GLY A 6 -5.50 9.49 42.22
C GLY A 6 -5.17 9.30 43.69
N GLY A 7 -5.37 8.10 44.25
CA GLY A 7 -5.31 7.89 45.72
C GLY A 7 -3.99 8.25 46.43
N ARG A 8 -2.84 8.30 45.70
CA ARG A 8 -1.55 8.67 46.23
C ARG A 8 -1.23 10.19 46.08
N PHE A 9 -1.87 10.85 45.10
CA PHE A 9 -1.52 12.22 44.75
C PHE A 9 -2.30 13.23 45.58
N GLN A 10 -1.58 14.24 46.09
CA GLN A 10 -2.15 15.32 46.90
C GLN A 10 -2.57 16.55 46.12
N LYS A 11 -2.15 16.64 44.86
CA LYS A 11 -2.46 17.76 43.95
C LYS A 11 -3.02 17.24 42.64
N SER A 12 -3.99 17.96 42.05
CA SER A 12 -4.44 17.73 40.69
C SER A 12 -3.36 18.17 39.68
N ALA A 13 -3.32 17.53 38.51
CA ALA A 13 -2.51 18.03 37.39
C ALA A 13 -3.07 19.37 36.88
N GLU A 14 -2.21 20.18 36.28
CA GLU A 14 -2.64 21.34 35.52
C GLU A 14 -3.38 20.89 34.24
N SER A 15 -4.38 21.63 33.80
CA SER A 15 -5.21 21.24 32.64
C SER A 15 -4.41 20.98 31.37
N TRP A 16 -3.41 21.80 31.09
CA TRP A 16 -2.53 21.67 29.92
C TRP A 16 -1.62 20.42 29.95
N VAL A 17 -1.34 19.89 31.16
CA VAL A 17 -0.61 18.61 31.34
C VAL A 17 -1.51 17.46 30.97
N ASP A 18 -2.77 17.52 31.36
CA ASP A 18 -3.77 16.51 30.98
C ASP A 18 -4.04 16.54 29.47
N GLU A 19 -4.17 17.73 28.88
CA GLU A 19 -4.33 17.90 27.43
C GLU A 19 -3.13 17.38 26.63
N PHE A 20 -1.90 17.69 27.06
CA PHE A 20 -0.68 17.23 26.40
C PHE A 20 -0.48 15.72 26.51
N GLY A 21 -0.91 15.12 27.63
CA GLY A 21 -0.78 13.69 27.89
C GLY A 21 -1.90 12.83 27.31
N ALA A 22 -3.02 13.42 26.90
CA ALA A 22 -4.17 12.69 26.41
C ALA A 22 -3.96 12.14 24.98
N SER A 23 -4.43 10.93 24.74
CA SER A 23 -4.41 10.27 23.43
C SER A 23 -5.78 10.19 22.77
N ILE A 24 -6.87 10.54 23.47
CA ILE A 24 -8.24 10.41 22.97
C ILE A 24 -8.46 11.14 21.62
N GLY A 25 -7.69 12.19 21.32
CA GLY A 25 -7.78 12.91 20.06
C GLY A 25 -7.54 12.03 18.83
N PHE A 26 -6.77 10.97 18.96
CA PHE A 26 -6.45 10.05 17.87
C PHE A 26 -6.82 8.59 18.17
N ASP A 27 -6.71 8.09 19.44
CA ASP A 27 -6.98 6.69 19.76
C ASP A 27 -8.46 6.32 19.80
N GLN A 28 -9.38 7.30 19.75
CA GLN A 28 -10.81 7.05 19.52
C GLN A 28 -11.10 6.20 18.26
N GLN A 29 -10.14 6.13 17.33
CA GLN A 29 -10.22 5.25 16.16
C GLN A 29 -10.22 3.76 16.52
N LEU A 30 -9.79 3.40 17.73
CA LEU A 30 -9.78 2.03 18.26
C LEU A 30 -11.07 1.64 18.99
N VAL A 31 -12.09 2.47 18.98
CA VAL A 31 -13.33 2.28 19.78
C VAL A 31 -13.99 0.92 19.58
N LEU A 32 -14.03 0.41 18.35
CA LEU A 32 -14.64 -0.89 18.04
C LEU A 32 -13.76 -2.05 18.48
N GLU A 33 -12.45 -1.91 18.33
CA GLU A 33 -11.46 -2.89 18.76
C GLU A 33 -11.46 -3.01 20.29
N ASP A 34 -11.49 -1.90 21.02
CA ASP A 34 -11.55 -1.89 22.50
C ASP A 34 -12.83 -2.55 23.01
N ILE A 35 -14.00 -2.22 22.45
CA ILE A 35 -15.26 -2.87 22.82
C ILE A 35 -15.17 -4.37 22.51
N THR A 36 -14.64 -4.77 21.37
CA THR A 36 -14.49 -6.18 21.00
C THR A 36 -13.55 -6.91 21.96
N GLY A 37 -12.40 -6.31 22.30
CA GLY A 37 -11.46 -6.81 23.30
C GLY A 37 -12.11 -6.96 24.67
N SER A 38 -12.91 -5.98 25.08
CA SER A 38 -13.65 -5.97 26.36
C SER A 38 -14.73 -7.06 26.41
N VAL A 39 -15.46 -7.30 25.32
CA VAL A 39 -16.45 -8.40 25.22
C VAL A 39 -15.76 -9.76 25.39
N ALA A 40 -14.64 -9.98 24.71
CA ALA A 40 -13.89 -11.22 24.84
C ALA A 40 -13.35 -11.41 26.27
N HIS A 41 -12.81 -10.35 26.86
CA HIS A 41 -12.25 -10.37 28.22
C HIS A 41 -13.30 -10.70 29.26
N VAL A 42 -14.44 -10.00 29.30
CA VAL A 42 -15.51 -10.28 30.30
C VAL A 42 -16.12 -11.66 30.07
N THR A 43 -16.23 -12.13 28.84
CA THR A 43 -16.70 -13.49 28.53
C THR A 43 -15.77 -14.54 29.15
N MET A 44 -14.47 -14.36 29.00
CA MET A 44 -13.45 -15.22 29.60
C MET A 44 -13.51 -15.17 31.14
N LEU A 45 -13.63 -13.96 31.75
CA LEU A 45 -13.74 -13.83 33.22
C LEU A 45 -14.91 -14.61 33.76
N GLY A 46 -16.06 -14.60 33.06
CA GLY A 46 -17.23 -15.41 33.42
C GLY A 46 -16.98 -16.90 33.29
N LYS A 47 -16.39 -17.34 32.18
CA LYS A 47 -16.06 -18.76 31.92
C LYS A 47 -15.09 -19.33 32.95
N CYS A 48 -14.12 -18.53 33.39
CA CYS A 48 -13.16 -18.89 34.44
C CYS A 48 -13.71 -18.78 35.84
N GLY A 49 -14.95 -18.36 36.02
CA GLY A 49 -15.59 -18.21 37.36
C GLY A 49 -15.03 -17.05 38.19
N ILE A 50 -14.33 -16.11 37.56
CA ILE A 50 -13.74 -14.92 38.21
C ILE A 50 -14.83 -13.89 38.51
N LEU A 51 -15.78 -13.72 37.59
CA LEU A 51 -16.96 -12.88 37.79
C LEU A 51 -18.24 -13.72 37.86
N PRO A 52 -19.23 -13.32 38.73
CA PRO A 52 -20.57 -13.90 38.73
C PRO A 52 -21.26 -13.72 37.37
N GLN A 53 -22.03 -14.71 36.93
CA GLN A 53 -22.72 -14.67 35.64
C GLN A 53 -23.66 -13.47 35.48
N ALA A 54 -24.28 -13.01 36.58
CA ALA A 54 -25.14 -11.83 36.56
C ALA A 54 -24.36 -10.55 36.18
N ASP A 55 -23.12 -10.38 36.71
CA ASP A 55 -22.25 -9.25 36.40
C ASP A 55 -21.79 -9.33 34.93
N VAL A 56 -21.39 -10.51 34.46
CA VAL A 56 -21.01 -10.75 33.06
C VAL A 56 -22.14 -10.37 32.12
N THR A 57 -23.36 -10.79 32.41
CA THR A 57 -24.54 -10.48 31.58
C THR A 57 -24.79 -8.97 31.51
N ALA A 58 -24.72 -8.28 32.67
CA ALA A 58 -24.90 -6.82 32.73
C ALA A 58 -23.83 -6.08 31.94
N ILE A 59 -22.54 -6.47 32.08
CA ILE A 59 -21.41 -5.84 31.35
C ILE A 59 -21.55 -6.06 29.84
N LEU A 60 -21.86 -7.28 29.40
CA LEU A 60 -22.09 -7.57 27.99
C LEU A 60 -23.22 -6.74 27.38
N ALA A 61 -24.33 -6.57 28.11
CA ALA A 61 -25.44 -5.73 27.67
C ALA A 61 -25.04 -4.25 27.55
N GLY A 62 -24.28 -3.72 28.53
CA GLY A 62 -23.73 -2.36 28.46
C GLY A 62 -22.77 -2.17 27.29
N LEU A 63 -21.85 -3.11 27.06
CA LEU A 63 -20.92 -3.08 25.91
C LEU A 63 -21.64 -3.13 24.57
N ALA A 64 -22.73 -3.92 24.45
CA ALA A 64 -23.55 -3.95 23.23
C ALA A 64 -24.21 -2.58 22.96
N THR A 65 -24.72 -1.91 24.02
CA THR A 65 -25.25 -0.54 23.90
C THR A 65 -24.17 0.45 23.42
N LEU A 66 -22.97 0.38 23.99
CA LEU A 66 -21.86 1.24 23.58
C LEU A 66 -21.43 0.96 22.14
N GLN A 67 -21.40 -0.30 21.72
CA GLN A 67 -21.08 -0.70 20.35
C GLN A 67 -22.08 -0.11 19.35
N ASP A 68 -23.38 -0.18 19.64
CA ASP A 68 -24.42 0.41 18.79
C ASP A 68 -24.27 1.94 18.68
N LYS A 69 -23.96 2.61 19.79
CA LYS A 69 -23.68 4.05 19.81
C LYS A 69 -22.40 4.40 19.01
N ALA A 70 -21.35 3.58 19.15
CA ALA A 70 -20.09 3.76 18.40
C ALA A 70 -20.30 3.68 16.89
N VAL A 71 -21.00 2.64 16.41
CA VAL A 71 -21.32 2.46 14.98
C VAL A 71 -22.14 3.63 14.42
N LYS A 72 -22.99 4.23 15.23
CA LYS A 72 -23.81 5.41 14.86
C LYS A 72 -23.05 6.73 14.98
N GLY A 73 -21.83 6.74 15.54
CA GLY A 73 -21.08 7.97 15.79
C GLY A 73 -21.69 8.85 16.91
N GLU A 74 -22.40 8.24 17.84
CA GLU A 74 -23.12 8.92 18.93
C GLU A 74 -22.31 9.04 20.23
N LEU A 75 -21.11 8.40 20.30
CA LEU A 75 -20.25 8.51 21.47
C LEU A 75 -19.54 9.86 21.49
N VAL A 76 -19.51 10.49 22.67
CA VAL A 76 -18.81 11.75 22.90
C VAL A 76 -17.66 11.49 23.87
N PHE A 77 -16.43 11.72 23.41
CA PHE A 77 -15.22 11.48 24.18
C PHE A 77 -14.75 12.75 24.90
N GLU A 78 -14.26 12.59 26.12
CA GLU A 78 -13.77 13.67 26.97
C GLU A 78 -12.26 13.58 27.14
N VAL A 79 -11.52 14.66 26.89
CA VAL A 79 -10.07 14.76 27.10
C VAL A 79 -9.69 14.51 28.56
N ALA A 80 -10.57 14.90 29.52
CA ALA A 80 -10.39 14.65 30.94
C ALA A 80 -10.28 13.16 31.31
N ASN A 81 -10.74 12.26 30.42
CA ASN A 81 -10.62 10.81 30.58
C ASN A 81 -9.41 10.23 29.82
N GLU A 82 -8.45 11.03 29.38
CA GLU A 82 -7.14 10.69 28.87
C GLU A 82 -7.16 9.89 27.54
N ASP A 83 -7.69 8.69 27.53
CA ASP A 83 -7.64 7.73 26.42
C ASP A 83 -9.00 7.08 26.13
N ILE A 84 -9.10 6.29 25.05
CA ILE A 84 -10.30 5.56 24.68
C ILE A 84 -10.72 4.57 25.77
N HIS A 85 -9.77 3.93 26.44
CA HIS A 85 -10.03 2.91 27.45
C HIS A 85 -10.78 3.48 28.66
N LEU A 86 -10.30 4.60 29.19
CA LEU A 86 -10.95 5.26 30.34
C LEU A 86 -12.28 5.92 29.94
N ASN A 87 -12.39 6.45 28.73
CA ASN A 87 -13.65 6.97 28.21
C ASN A 87 -14.72 5.86 28.16
N LEU A 88 -14.40 4.70 27.59
CA LEU A 88 -15.34 3.57 27.50
C LEU A 88 -15.66 2.97 28.88
N GLU A 89 -14.68 2.83 29.77
CA GLU A 89 -14.92 2.36 31.14
C GLU A 89 -15.88 3.28 31.89
N LYS A 90 -15.69 4.60 31.80
CA LYS A 90 -16.61 5.58 32.40
C LYS A 90 -18.00 5.51 31.80
N MET A 91 -18.10 5.48 30.46
CA MET A 91 -19.41 5.35 29.78
C MET A 91 -20.15 4.06 30.20
N LEU A 92 -19.40 2.95 30.33
CA LEU A 92 -19.98 1.68 30.79
C LEU A 92 -20.49 1.79 32.22
N ILE A 93 -19.74 2.42 33.15
CA ILE A 93 -20.17 2.65 34.50
C ILE A 93 -21.39 3.57 34.55
N ASP A 94 -21.45 4.60 33.74
CA ASP A 94 -22.58 5.52 33.63
C ASP A 94 -23.85 4.80 33.09
N GLU A 95 -23.68 3.81 32.18
CA GLU A 95 -24.79 3.06 31.58
C GLU A 95 -25.36 1.98 32.53
N ILE A 96 -24.49 1.21 33.22
CA ILE A 96 -24.91 0.01 33.99
C ILE A 96 -24.58 0.10 35.47
N GLY A 97 -24.06 1.23 35.95
CA GLY A 97 -23.65 1.42 37.35
C GLY A 97 -22.31 0.80 37.73
N PRO A 98 -21.98 0.71 39.02
CA PRO A 98 -20.64 0.30 39.51
C PRO A 98 -20.17 -1.09 39.05
N VAL A 99 -21.07 -1.95 38.58
CA VAL A 99 -20.73 -3.27 38.04
C VAL A 99 -19.84 -3.14 36.79
N GLY A 100 -19.97 -2.03 36.05
CA GLY A 100 -19.12 -1.74 34.89
C GLY A 100 -17.64 -1.72 35.21
N GLY A 101 -17.23 -1.21 36.36
CA GLY A 101 -15.84 -1.19 36.82
C GLY A 101 -15.21 -2.58 37.05
N LYS A 102 -16.00 -3.64 37.15
CA LYS A 102 -15.49 -5.02 37.29
C LYS A 102 -14.86 -5.52 35.95
N LEU A 103 -15.17 -4.88 34.82
CA LEU A 103 -14.59 -5.22 33.53
C LEU A 103 -13.04 -5.17 33.55
N HIS A 104 -12.44 -4.30 34.35
CA HIS A 104 -10.98 -4.14 34.41
C HIS A 104 -10.26 -5.25 35.20
N THR A 105 -11.00 -6.20 35.81
CA THR A 105 -10.43 -7.30 36.61
C THR A 105 -9.43 -8.12 35.83
N GLY A 106 -8.18 -8.25 36.31
CA GLY A 106 -7.11 -9.05 35.71
C GLY A 106 -6.55 -8.49 34.39
N ARG A 107 -6.86 -7.23 34.03
CA ARG A 107 -6.40 -6.53 32.84
C ARG A 107 -5.62 -5.27 33.20
N SER A 108 -4.73 -4.84 32.30
CA SER A 108 -4.08 -3.54 32.32
C SER A 108 -4.42 -2.77 31.04
N ARG A 109 -4.25 -1.44 31.05
CA ARG A 109 -4.27 -0.65 29.82
C ARG A 109 -3.19 -1.10 28.83
N ASN A 110 -2.06 -1.62 29.31
CA ASN A 110 -0.93 -2.02 28.48
C ASN A 110 -1.28 -3.20 27.55
N ASP A 111 -1.86 -4.27 28.08
CA ASP A 111 -2.29 -5.41 27.26
C ASP A 111 -3.59 -5.10 26.49
N GLN A 112 -4.42 -4.21 26.98
CA GLN A 112 -5.63 -3.73 26.31
C GLN A 112 -5.28 -2.96 25.04
N VAL A 113 -4.46 -1.90 25.10
CA VAL A 113 -4.09 -1.09 23.94
C VAL A 113 -3.28 -1.91 22.92
N ALA A 114 -2.42 -2.81 23.38
CA ALA A 114 -1.68 -3.70 22.48
C ALA A 114 -2.65 -4.62 21.70
N THR A 115 -3.68 -5.16 22.38
CA THR A 115 -4.72 -5.99 21.74
C THR A 115 -5.49 -5.20 20.68
N ASP A 116 -5.89 -3.97 21.00
CA ASP A 116 -6.64 -3.11 20.09
C ASP A 116 -5.85 -2.80 18.82
N MET A 117 -4.56 -2.50 18.96
CA MET A 117 -3.69 -2.23 17.80
C MET A 117 -3.49 -3.48 16.92
N HIS A 118 -3.36 -4.67 17.52
CA HIS A 118 -3.31 -5.91 16.77
C HIS A 118 -4.62 -6.18 16.01
N LEU A 119 -5.78 -6.02 16.65
CA LEU A 119 -7.09 -6.17 16.00
C LEU A 119 -7.27 -5.15 14.87
N PHE A 120 -6.94 -3.88 15.13
CA PHE A 120 -7.03 -2.82 14.15
C PHE A 120 -6.18 -3.12 12.92
N LEU A 121 -4.89 -3.41 13.10
CA LEU A 121 -4.00 -3.69 11.95
C LEU A 121 -4.37 -4.98 11.23
N LYS A 122 -4.83 -6.03 11.93
CA LYS A 122 -5.33 -7.24 11.29
C LYS A 122 -6.46 -6.93 10.29
N ASN A 123 -7.41 -6.11 10.69
CA ASN A 123 -8.53 -5.69 9.84
C ASN A 123 -8.04 -4.80 8.69
N ARG A 124 -7.18 -3.81 8.95
CA ARG A 124 -6.68 -2.88 7.94
C ARG A 124 -5.76 -3.54 6.92
N VAL A 125 -4.90 -4.46 7.34
CA VAL A 125 -4.04 -5.22 6.43
C VAL A 125 -4.88 -6.11 5.52
N THR A 126 -5.96 -6.71 6.02
CA THR A 126 -6.91 -7.47 5.20
C THR A 126 -7.56 -6.57 4.13
N GLU A 127 -8.06 -5.40 4.52
CA GLU A 127 -8.61 -4.40 3.57
C GLU A 127 -7.58 -3.99 2.50
N ILE A 128 -6.32 -3.77 2.91
CA ILE A 128 -5.25 -3.39 1.97
C ILE A 128 -4.95 -4.51 0.97
N ILE A 129 -4.94 -5.77 1.40
CA ILE A 129 -4.76 -6.94 0.50
C ILE A 129 -5.90 -7.00 -0.53
N GLU A 130 -7.14 -6.75 -0.13
CA GLU A 130 -8.29 -6.68 -1.02
C GLU A 130 -8.15 -5.54 -2.03
N LEU A 131 -7.74 -4.35 -1.60
CA LEU A 131 -7.52 -3.19 -2.47
C LEU A 131 -6.37 -3.41 -3.46
N LEU A 132 -5.27 -4.03 -3.03
CA LEU A 132 -4.17 -4.43 -3.91
C LEU A 132 -4.65 -5.41 -4.98
N THR A 133 -5.45 -6.39 -4.58
CA THR A 133 -6.04 -7.37 -5.50
C THR A 133 -6.97 -6.71 -6.52
N ALA A 134 -7.85 -5.81 -6.09
CA ALA A 134 -8.73 -5.05 -6.98
C ALA A 134 -7.95 -4.19 -7.97
N PHE A 135 -6.88 -3.54 -7.51
CA PHE A 135 -6.03 -2.75 -8.38
C PHE A 135 -5.26 -3.63 -9.39
N GLN A 136 -4.78 -4.79 -8.99
CA GLN A 136 -4.17 -5.76 -9.89
C GLN A 136 -5.16 -6.24 -10.97
N GLN A 137 -6.43 -6.48 -10.63
CA GLN A 137 -7.49 -6.82 -11.59
C GLN A 137 -7.68 -5.71 -12.61
N THR A 138 -7.69 -4.46 -12.17
CA THR A 138 -7.77 -3.28 -13.06
C THR A 138 -6.58 -3.19 -14.02
N ILE A 139 -5.36 -3.42 -13.53
CA ILE A 139 -4.15 -3.43 -14.39
C ILE A 139 -4.26 -4.53 -15.44
N VAL A 140 -4.68 -5.74 -15.07
CA VAL A 140 -4.88 -6.85 -16.01
C VAL A 140 -5.92 -6.48 -17.07
N ALA A 141 -7.06 -5.91 -16.67
CA ALA A 141 -8.13 -5.52 -17.60
C ALA A 141 -7.67 -4.45 -18.61
N GLN A 142 -6.86 -3.48 -18.17
CA GLN A 142 -6.25 -2.49 -19.06
C GLN A 142 -5.19 -3.13 -19.97
N ALA A 143 -4.33 -3.98 -19.43
CA ALA A 143 -3.30 -4.66 -20.20
C ALA A 143 -3.88 -5.55 -21.31
N GLU A 144 -4.97 -6.25 -21.06
CA GLU A 144 -5.64 -7.08 -22.07
C GLU A 144 -6.08 -6.32 -23.31
N GLN A 145 -6.46 -5.04 -23.16
CA GLN A 145 -6.89 -4.20 -24.27
C GLN A 145 -5.69 -3.68 -25.10
N HIS A 146 -4.48 -3.79 -24.58
CA HIS A 146 -3.29 -3.14 -25.12
C HIS A 146 -2.12 -4.09 -25.40
N VAL A 147 -2.37 -5.39 -25.55
CA VAL A 147 -1.33 -6.40 -25.85
C VAL A 147 -0.55 -6.03 -27.11
N GLU A 148 -1.27 -5.64 -28.17
CA GLU A 148 -0.68 -5.26 -29.45
C GLU A 148 -0.49 -3.75 -29.63
N THR A 149 -0.81 -2.94 -28.61
CA THR A 149 -0.51 -1.51 -28.63
C THR A 149 0.98 -1.30 -28.39
N ILE A 150 1.67 -0.80 -29.41
CA ILE A 150 3.11 -0.54 -29.35
C ILE A 150 3.35 0.84 -28.78
N ALA A 151 4.29 0.92 -27.84
CA ALA A 151 4.71 2.16 -27.17
C ALA A 151 6.24 2.26 -27.19
N PRO A 152 6.80 3.48 -27.11
CA PRO A 152 8.22 3.63 -26.87
C PRO A 152 8.58 3.22 -25.44
N GLY A 153 9.53 2.31 -25.28
CA GLY A 153 10.17 2.04 -24.00
C GLY A 153 11.29 3.04 -23.73
N TYR A 154 11.52 3.35 -22.46
CA TYR A 154 12.48 4.38 -22.04
C TYR A 154 13.55 3.83 -21.12
N THR A 155 14.80 4.33 -21.33
CA THR A 155 15.88 4.30 -20.34
C THR A 155 16.47 5.70 -20.28
N HIS A 156 16.87 6.20 -19.10
CA HIS A 156 17.40 7.57 -18.93
C HIS A 156 16.46 8.68 -19.45
N LEU A 157 15.14 8.43 -19.45
CA LEU A 157 14.13 9.28 -20.10
C LEU A 157 14.39 9.51 -21.61
N GLN A 158 15.19 8.66 -22.24
CA GLN A 158 15.39 8.61 -23.68
C GLN A 158 14.65 7.42 -24.28
N ARG A 159 14.08 7.57 -25.46
CA ARG A 159 13.47 6.45 -26.20
C ARG A 159 14.52 5.40 -26.46
N ALA A 160 14.24 4.16 -26.08
CA ALA A 160 15.17 3.05 -26.15
C ALA A 160 14.72 2.01 -27.17
N GLN A 161 13.70 1.23 -26.86
CA GLN A 161 13.20 0.16 -27.72
C GLN A 161 11.67 0.16 -27.72
N PRO A 162 11.00 -0.28 -28.82
CA PRO A 162 9.57 -0.41 -28.83
C PRO A 162 9.14 -1.58 -27.94
N ILE A 163 8.05 -1.40 -27.22
CA ILE A 163 7.46 -2.40 -26.31
C ILE A 163 5.95 -2.50 -26.52
N SER A 164 5.35 -3.59 -26.05
CA SER A 164 3.92 -3.66 -25.83
C SER A 164 3.55 -2.77 -24.64
N PHE A 165 2.53 -1.95 -24.77
CA PHE A 165 2.03 -1.12 -23.65
C PHE A 165 1.50 -1.99 -22.51
N ALA A 166 0.88 -3.14 -22.81
CA ALA A 166 0.50 -4.12 -21.82
C ALA A 166 1.69 -4.65 -21.01
N HIS A 167 2.83 -4.87 -21.66
CA HIS A 167 4.06 -5.28 -20.95
C HIS A 167 4.48 -4.25 -19.92
N HIS A 168 4.38 -2.97 -20.25
CA HIS A 168 4.67 -1.88 -19.31
C HIS A 168 3.71 -1.90 -18.12
N LEU A 169 2.39 -1.99 -18.36
CA LEU A 169 1.40 -2.03 -17.30
C LEU A 169 1.58 -3.24 -16.37
N LEU A 170 1.89 -4.42 -16.93
CA LEU A 170 2.13 -5.63 -16.15
C LEU A 170 3.36 -5.52 -15.23
N THR A 171 4.29 -4.61 -15.46
CA THR A 171 5.37 -4.33 -14.51
C THR A 171 4.81 -3.93 -13.15
N TYR A 172 3.78 -3.08 -13.12
CA TYR A 172 3.11 -2.67 -11.88
C TYR A 172 2.28 -3.80 -11.26
N PHE A 173 1.68 -4.67 -12.05
CA PHE A 173 1.05 -5.89 -11.54
C PHE A 173 2.04 -6.71 -10.70
N TRP A 174 3.24 -6.96 -11.21
CA TRP A 174 4.26 -7.74 -10.51
C TRP A 174 4.85 -7.02 -9.29
N MET A 175 4.90 -5.69 -9.28
CA MET A 175 5.26 -4.92 -8.08
C MET A 175 4.22 -5.11 -6.98
N LEU A 176 2.93 -4.93 -7.31
CA LEU A 176 1.82 -5.08 -6.36
C LEU A 176 1.66 -6.52 -5.88
N GLU A 177 1.99 -7.53 -6.70
CA GLU A 177 1.98 -8.93 -6.27
C GLU A 177 3.00 -9.20 -5.16
N ARG A 178 4.20 -8.63 -5.28
CA ARG A 178 5.20 -8.70 -4.20
C ARG A 178 4.75 -7.94 -2.95
N ASP A 179 4.02 -6.84 -3.11
CA ASP A 179 3.49 -6.06 -1.98
C ASP A 179 2.36 -6.82 -1.28
N LYS A 180 1.43 -7.40 -2.04
CA LYS A 180 0.37 -8.27 -1.51
C LYS A 180 0.94 -9.44 -0.72
N ALA A 181 1.99 -10.09 -1.24
CA ALA A 181 2.67 -11.18 -0.55
C ALA A 181 3.27 -10.73 0.80
N ARG A 182 3.90 -9.55 0.87
CA ARG A 182 4.44 -8.99 2.12
C ARG A 182 3.34 -8.76 3.15
N PHE A 183 2.24 -8.14 2.77
CA PHE A 183 1.11 -7.93 3.69
C PHE A 183 0.49 -9.26 4.14
N THR A 184 0.32 -10.22 3.25
CA THR A 184 -0.19 -11.55 3.59
C THR A 184 0.73 -12.27 4.60
N GLU A 185 2.03 -12.20 4.42
CA GLU A 185 3.00 -12.77 5.36
C GLU A 185 3.04 -12.03 6.70
N SER A 186 2.84 -10.70 6.71
CA SER A 186 2.83 -9.91 7.95
C SER A 186 1.62 -10.24 8.84
N LEU A 187 0.49 -10.68 8.26
CA LEU A 187 -0.67 -11.12 9.05
C LEU A 187 -0.32 -12.19 10.08
N LYS A 188 0.62 -13.10 9.79
CA LYS A 188 1.05 -14.14 10.73
C LYS A 188 1.67 -13.57 12.03
N ARG A 189 2.30 -12.40 11.95
CA ARG A 189 2.93 -11.71 13.10
C ARG A 189 1.97 -10.73 13.79
N ILE A 190 0.95 -10.28 13.10
CA ILE A 190 -0.15 -9.50 13.67
C ILE A 190 -1.14 -10.40 14.42
N ASP A 191 -1.30 -11.66 13.98
CA ASP A 191 -2.33 -12.61 14.46
C ASP A 191 -1.93 -13.32 15.75
N ILE A 192 -1.43 -12.57 16.72
CA ILE A 192 -0.99 -13.05 18.06
C ILE A 192 -1.61 -12.16 19.12
N SER A 193 -2.30 -12.75 20.11
CA SER A 193 -3.01 -12.02 21.17
C SER A 193 -2.07 -11.62 22.31
N PRO A 194 -1.97 -10.32 22.66
CA PRO A 194 -1.29 -9.87 23.88
C PRO A 194 -2.19 -9.91 25.12
N LEU A 195 -3.51 -10.04 24.97
CA LEU A 195 -4.48 -9.94 26.07
C LEU A 195 -4.20 -10.97 27.17
N GLY A 196 -4.29 -10.51 28.42
CA GLY A 196 -3.96 -11.30 29.62
C GLY A 196 -2.50 -11.22 30.04
N ALA A 197 -1.66 -10.44 29.32
CA ALA A 197 -0.31 -10.11 29.77
C ALA A 197 -0.28 -9.16 30.98
N GLY A 198 -1.39 -8.52 31.29
CA GLY A 198 -1.49 -7.50 32.32
C GLY A 198 -0.62 -6.29 32.01
N ALA A 199 -0.07 -5.65 33.03
CA ALA A 199 0.83 -4.53 32.82
C ALA A 199 2.17 -4.96 32.18
N MET A 200 2.69 -6.14 32.55
CA MET A 200 3.95 -6.73 32.07
C MET A 200 4.24 -8.14 32.61
N ALA A 201 3.66 -8.50 33.74
CA ALA A 201 4.06 -9.71 34.51
C ALA A 201 2.97 -10.79 34.55
N GLY A 202 1.93 -10.63 33.72
CA GLY A 202 0.73 -11.46 33.81
C GLY A 202 -0.16 -11.02 34.97
N THR A 203 -0.99 -11.92 35.44
CA THR A 203 -1.96 -11.68 36.51
C THR A 203 -2.02 -12.87 37.48
N THR A 204 -2.42 -12.63 38.72
CA THR A 204 -2.67 -13.68 39.74
C THR A 204 -4.05 -14.33 39.58
N PHE A 205 -4.92 -13.79 38.74
CA PHE A 205 -6.22 -14.40 38.45
C PHE A 205 -6.04 -15.61 37.51
N PRO A 206 -6.84 -16.67 37.68
CA PRO A 206 -6.78 -17.86 36.81
C PRO A 206 -7.50 -17.61 35.49
N ILE A 207 -6.99 -16.65 34.71
CA ILE A 207 -7.52 -16.30 33.40
C ILE A 207 -7.13 -17.35 32.33
N ASP A 208 -7.94 -17.44 31.27
CA ASP A 208 -7.68 -18.27 30.09
C ASP A 208 -7.36 -17.38 28.89
N ARG A 209 -6.06 -17.20 28.59
CA ARG A 209 -5.59 -16.38 27.47
C ARG A 209 -5.91 -17.01 26.11
N GLU A 210 -5.91 -18.35 26.01
CA GLU A 210 -6.24 -19.05 24.77
C GLU A 210 -7.70 -18.88 24.42
N LEU A 211 -8.60 -18.94 25.41
CA LEU A 211 -10.01 -18.64 25.22
C LEU A 211 -10.21 -17.18 24.73
N SER A 212 -9.55 -16.21 25.36
CA SER A 212 -9.64 -14.81 24.94
C SER A 212 -9.14 -14.63 23.50
N ALA A 213 -8.01 -15.24 23.14
CA ALA A 213 -7.46 -15.21 21.79
C ALA A 213 -8.45 -15.82 20.77
N ALA A 214 -9.02 -16.98 21.07
CA ALA A 214 -10.01 -17.65 20.22
C ALA A 214 -11.27 -16.79 20.00
N LEU A 215 -11.78 -16.13 21.06
CA LEU A 215 -12.92 -15.22 20.97
C LEU A 215 -12.65 -13.98 20.09
N LEU A 216 -11.39 -13.55 20.03
CA LEU A 216 -10.93 -12.43 19.20
C LEU A 216 -10.47 -12.86 17.81
N GLY A 217 -10.47 -14.18 17.51
CA GLY A 217 -10.03 -14.72 16.25
C GLY A 217 -8.51 -14.66 16.04
N PHE A 218 -7.72 -14.58 17.10
CA PHE A 218 -6.26 -14.74 17.02
C PHE A 218 -5.86 -16.22 16.97
N SER A 219 -4.82 -16.52 16.24
CA SER A 219 -4.30 -17.90 16.07
C SER A 219 -3.45 -18.37 17.25
N SER A 220 -2.91 -17.45 18.06
CA SER A 220 -2.02 -17.76 19.18
C SER A 220 -1.99 -16.63 20.20
N VAL A 221 -1.22 -16.85 21.28
CA VAL A 221 -0.95 -15.86 22.33
C VAL A 221 0.55 -15.60 22.44
N TYR A 222 0.95 -14.38 22.82
CA TYR A 222 2.35 -14.09 23.12
C TYR A 222 2.90 -14.99 24.22
N ALA A 223 4.08 -15.56 23.99
CA ALA A 223 4.74 -16.49 24.91
C ALA A 223 5.30 -15.79 26.16
N ASN A 224 5.60 -14.50 26.07
CA ASN A 224 6.15 -13.69 27.16
C ASN A 224 5.32 -12.43 27.36
N SER A 225 4.89 -12.17 28.61
CA SER A 225 4.00 -11.06 28.94
C SER A 225 4.68 -9.67 28.84
N MET A 226 6.00 -9.59 29.03
CA MET A 226 6.73 -8.33 28.83
C MET A 226 6.84 -8.00 27.33
N ASP A 227 7.10 -9.00 26.52
CA ASP A 227 7.12 -8.88 25.06
C ASP A 227 5.76 -8.47 24.53
N ALA A 228 4.68 -9.10 24.99
CA ALA A 228 3.30 -8.83 24.56
C ALA A 228 2.88 -7.36 24.69
N VAL A 229 3.35 -6.65 25.71
CA VAL A 229 3.01 -5.23 25.95
C VAL A 229 4.06 -4.26 25.39
N SER A 230 5.24 -4.76 25.01
CA SER A 230 6.36 -3.98 24.49
C SER A 230 6.50 -4.01 22.98
N ASP A 231 6.07 -5.10 22.34
CA ASP A 231 6.23 -5.32 20.91
C ASP A 231 5.49 -4.26 20.08
N ARG A 232 6.20 -3.70 19.11
CA ARG A 232 5.70 -2.83 18.05
C ARG A 232 6.27 -3.22 16.68
N ASP A 233 6.94 -4.36 16.59
CA ASP A 233 7.54 -4.82 15.34
C ASP A 233 6.49 -4.99 14.24
N PHE A 234 5.29 -5.45 14.61
CA PHE A 234 4.17 -5.60 13.67
C PHE A 234 3.70 -4.24 13.09
N ILE A 235 3.82 -3.13 13.83
CA ILE A 235 3.53 -1.79 13.32
C ILE A 235 4.68 -1.32 12.41
N VAL A 236 5.93 -1.53 12.82
CA VAL A 236 7.12 -1.21 12.00
C VAL A 236 7.07 -1.97 10.67
N GLU A 237 6.72 -3.24 10.70
CA GLU A 237 6.57 -4.07 9.49
C GLU A 237 5.45 -3.54 8.59
N PHE A 238 4.30 -3.19 9.17
CA PHE A 238 3.19 -2.55 8.45
C PHE A 238 3.64 -1.25 7.76
N LEU A 239 4.32 -0.35 8.49
CA LEU A 239 4.83 0.92 7.96
C LEU A 239 5.89 0.70 6.87
N SER A 240 6.74 -0.31 7.03
CA SER A 240 7.75 -0.70 6.03
C SER A 240 7.11 -1.21 4.73
N ASN A 241 6.14 -2.11 4.84
CA ASN A 241 5.39 -2.64 3.70
C ASN A 241 4.62 -1.54 2.99
N SER A 242 3.98 -0.64 3.75
CA SER A 242 3.28 0.55 3.23
C SER A 242 4.23 1.49 2.50
N SER A 243 5.45 1.67 3.01
CA SER A 243 6.48 2.49 2.36
C SER A 243 6.89 1.94 0.99
N LEU A 244 6.98 0.61 0.83
CA LEU A 244 7.26 -0.02 -0.46
C LEU A 244 6.11 0.16 -1.45
N VAL A 245 4.86 -0.04 -1.02
CA VAL A 245 3.69 0.23 -1.87
C VAL A 245 3.69 1.68 -2.34
N MET A 246 3.89 2.63 -1.43
CA MET A 246 3.93 4.05 -1.79
C MET A 246 5.09 4.39 -2.73
N ALA A 247 6.23 3.72 -2.63
CA ALA A 247 7.33 3.86 -3.59
C ALA A 247 6.93 3.37 -5.00
N HIS A 248 6.23 2.24 -5.09
CA HIS A 248 5.72 1.72 -6.37
C HIS A 248 4.65 2.64 -6.97
N LEU A 249 3.70 3.11 -6.15
CA LEU A 249 2.68 4.07 -6.59
C LEU A 249 3.31 5.42 -7.01
N SER A 250 4.33 5.89 -6.30
CA SER A 250 5.05 7.12 -6.66
C SER A 250 5.72 7.03 -8.03
N ARG A 251 6.33 5.88 -8.36
CA ARG A 251 6.91 5.64 -9.68
C ARG A 251 5.84 5.60 -10.77
N PHE A 252 4.73 4.93 -10.52
CA PHE A 252 3.62 4.89 -11.47
C PHE A 252 2.98 6.27 -11.64
N ALA A 253 2.85 7.04 -10.54
CA ALA A 253 2.36 8.41 -10.57
C ALA A 253 3.24 9.30 -11.46
N GLU A 254 4.57 9.18 -11.37
CA GLU A 254 5.51 9.91 -12.23
C GLU A 254 5.27 9.61 -13.71
N GLU A 255 5.09 8.33 -14.08
CA GLU A 255 4.81 7.95 -15.46
C GLU A 255 3.44 8.46 -15.93
N ILE A 256 2.39 8.36 -15.11
CA ILE A 256 1.06 8.92 -15.43
C ILE A 256 1.16 10.43 -15.66
N ILE A 257 1.89 11.16 -14.82
CA ILE A 257 2.12 12.60 -14.97
C ILE A 257 2.80 12.89 -16.31
N LEU A 258 3.91 12.19 -16.62
CA LEU A 258 4.62 12.36 -17.87
C LEU A 258 3.72 12.03 -19.07
N TRP A 259 3.05 10.89 -19.06
CA TRP A 259 2.23 10.42 -20.18
C TRP A 259 1.02 11.31 -20.45
N SER A 260 0.50 12.00 -19.43
CA SER A 260 -0.64 12.90 -19.58
C SER A 260 -0.26 14.32 -19.97
N THR A 261 1.04 14.67 -20.04
CA THR A 261 1.49 16.00 -20.50
C THR A 261 1.16 16.25 -21.97
N ASP A 262 1.09 17.53 -22.37
CA ASP A 262 0.91 17.94 -23.76
C ASP A 262 2.03 17.46 -24.70
N GLU A 263 3.26 17.28 -24.16
CA GLU A 263 4.43 16.80 -24.89
C GLU A 263 4.33 15.32 -25.23
N PHE A 264 3.88 14.48 -24.28
CA PHE A 264 3.73 13.04 -24.49
C PHE A 264 2.36 12.68 -25.07
N LYS A 265 1.26 13.07 -24.44
CA LYS A 265 -0.11 12.74 -24.85
C LYS A 265 -0.37 11.24 -25.07
N PHE A 266 0.28 10.39 -24.29
CA PHE A 266 0.13 8.93 -24.40
C PHE A 266 -1.13 8.43 -23.73
N ILE A 267 -1.59 9.12 -22.68
CA ILE A 267 -2.84 8.85 -21.99
C ILE A 267 -3.64 10.15 -21.74
N GLU A 268 -4.91 9.97 -21.49
CA GLU A 268 -5.77 11.00 -20.93
C GLU A 268 -6.44 10.45 -19.67
N LEU A 269 -6.35 11.21 -18.57
CA LEU A 269 -7.03 10.89 -17.32
C LEU A 269 -8.50 11.33 -17.42
N ASP A 270 -9.38 10.59 -16.74
CA ASP A 270 -10.77 10.96 -16.59
C ASP A 270 -10.92 12.25 -15.77
N ASP A 271 -11.95 13.04 -16.06
CA ASP A 271 -12.23 14.31 -15.37
C ASP A 271 -12.47 14.09 -13.86
N ALA A 272 -12.98 12.94 -13.47
CA ALA A 272 -13.20 12.58 -12.07
C ALA A 272 -11.90 12.48 -11.25
N PHE A 273 -10.74 12.33 -11.91
CA PHE A 273 -9.42 12.20 -11.27
C PHE A 273 -8.45 13.32 -11.67
N SER A 274 -8.98 14.41 -12.20
CA SER A 274 -8.21 15.56 -12.69
C SER A 274 -8.82 16.85 -12.16
N THR A 275 -8.04 17.93 -12.16
CA THR A 275 -8.57 19.26 -11.87
C THR A 275 -8.25 20.24 -12.99
N GLY A 276 -9.08 21.28 -13.10
CA GLY A 276 -8.88 22.38 -14.03
C GLY A 276 -8.10 23.54 -13.38
N SER A 277 -7.99 24.63 -14.13
CA SER A 277 -7.45 25.90 -13.65
C SER A 277 -8.54 26.97 -13.65
N SER A 278 -8.58 27.81 -12.62
CA SER A 278 -9.50 28.95 -12.53
C SER A 278 -9.17 30.05 -13.53
N ILE A 279 -7.96 30.06 -14.10
CA ILE A 279 -7.47 31.08 -15.03
C ILE A 279 -7.28 30.55 -16.45
N MET A 280 -6.89 29.26 -16.57
CA MET A 280 -6.54 28.63 -17.84
C MET A 280 -7.56 27.55 -18.21
N PRO A 281 -8.59 27.87 -19.03
CA PRO A 281 -9.70 26.95 -19.29
C PRO A 281 -9.31 25.64 -19.98
N GLN A 282 -8.17 25.62 -20.68
CA GLN A 282 -7.65 24.46 -21.40
C GLN A 282 -6.87 23.50 -20.50
N LYS A 283 -6.52 23.89 -19.26
CA LYS A 283 -5.62 23.14 -18.41
C LYS A 283 -6.34 22.02 -17.67
N LYS A 284 -5.78 20.83 -17.73
CA LYS A 284 -6.20 19.64 -17.00
C LYS A 284 -4.98 19.06 -16.26
N ASN A 285 -5.07 19.00 -14.94
CA ASN A 285 -3.94 18.64 -14.09
C ASN A 285 -4.08 17.21 -13.55
N PRO A 286 -3.00 16.42 -13.48
CA PRO A 286 -2.98 15.09 -12.89
C PRO A 286 -2.80 15.14 -11.35
N ASP A 287 -3.57 16.00 -10.66
CA ASP A 287 -3.36 16.32 -9.24
C ASP A 287 -3.34 15.08 -8.33
N MET A 288 -4.15 14.08 -8.63
CA MET A 288 -4.22 12.87 -7.79
C MET A 288 -2.92 12.08 -7.86
N ALA A 289 -2.32 11.98 -9.04
CA ALA A 289 -1.01 11.35 -9.21
C ALA A 289 0.09 12.16 -8.49
N GLU A 290 0.09 13.50 -8.63
CA GLU A 290 1.02 14.39 -7.95
C GLU A 290 0.92 14.27 -6.43
N LEU A 291 -0.31 14.25 -5.90
CA LEU A 291 -0.56 14.18 -4.47
C LEU A 291 -0.11 12.83 -3.89
N ILE A 292 -0.34 11.72 -4.58
CA ILE A 292 0.11 10.40 -4.14
C ILE A 292 1.64 10.33 -4.14
N ARG A 293 2.30 10.86 -5.17
CA ARG A 293 3.76 11.00 -5.22
C ARG A 293 4.27 11.81 -4.01
N GLY A 294 3.63 12.92 -3.66
CA GLY A 294 4.00 13.75 -2.51
C GLY A 294 3.77 13.05 -1.17
N LYS A 295 2.64 12.34 -1.00
CA LYS A 295 2.30 11.62 0.24
C LYS A 295 3.25 10.46 0.58
N THR A 296 4.02 9.97 -0.39
CA THR A 296 5.03 8.93 -0.16
C THR A 296 6.04 9.33 0.92
N GLY A 297 6.51 10.59 0.91
CA GLY A 297 7.42 11.10 1.93
C GLY A 297 6.82 11.13 3.34
N ARG A 298 5.51 11.34 3.45
CA ARG A 298 4.78 11.30 4.72
C ARG A 298 4.80 9.88 5.34
N VAL A 299 4.53 8.86 4.54
CA VAL A 299 4.57 7.46 4.99
C VAL A 299 6.00 7.04 5.42
N TYR A 300 7.03 7.49 4.68
CA TYR A 300 8.42 7.29 5.10
C TYR A 300 8.73 7.97 6.44
N GLY A 301 8.20 9.17 6.66
CA GLY A 301 8.34 9.90 7.91
C GLY A 301 7.73 9.14 9.09
N ASN A 302 6.56 8.53 8.91
CA ASN A 302 5.88 7.73 9.93
C ASN A 302 6.70 6.49 10.33
N LEU A 303 7.29 5.78 9.36
CA LEU A 303 8.20 4.65 9.62
C LEU A 303 9.43 5.10 10.41
N MET A 304 10.10 6.16 9.97
CA MET A 304 11.31 6.69 10.63
C MET A 304 11.01 7.23 12.04
N GLY A 305 9.83 7.82 12.22
CA GLY A 305 9.35 8.29 13.52
C GLY A 305 9.27 7.14 14.53
N LEU A 306 8.55 6.08 14.19
CA LEU A 306 8.39 4.93 15.08
C LEU A 306 9.72 4.21 15.37
N LEU A 307 10.55 3.98 14.35
CA LEU A 307 11.88 3.41 14.54
C LEU A 307 12.73 4.27 15.52
N THR A 308 12.57 5.59 15.45
CA THR A 308 13.28 6.51 16.33
C THR A 308 12.78 6.44 17.76
N VAL A 309 11.48 6.28 17.98
CA VAL A 309 10.90 6.06 19.32
C VAL A 309 11.44 4.76 19.91
N LEU A 310 11.39 3.65 19.17
CA LEU A 310 11.71 2.33 19.67
C LEU A 310 13.21 2.12 19.99
N LYS A 311 14.12 2.78 19.28
CA LYS A 311 15.58 2.54 19.37
C LYS A 311 16.21 2.68 20.76
N GLY A 312 15.56 3.39 21.67
CA GLY A 312 16.13 3.66 23.00
C GLY A 312 15.11 3.51 24.14
N THR A 313 13.86 3.15 23.83
CA THR A 313 12.82 2.92 24.83
C THR A 313 13.06 1.60 25.57
N PRO A 314 13.10 1.59 26.93
CA PRO A 314 13.19 0.35 27.69
C PRO A 314 12.00 -0.57 27.45
N LEU A 315 12.16 -1.85 27.82
CA LEU A 315 11.10 -2.85 27.71
C LEU A 315 9.83 -2.45 28.48
N THR A 316 8.75 -3.10 28.15
CA THR A 316 7.38 -2.90 28.64
C THR A 316 6.75 -1.63 28.06
N TYR A 317 6.05 -0.83 28.85
CA TYR A 317 5.39 0.38 28.38
C TYR A 317 6.01 1.63 29.01
N ASN A 318 6.37 2.58 28.14
CA ASN A 318 6.70 3.96 28.50
C ASN A 318 5.75 4.90 27.74
N LYS A 319 5.52 6.11 28.23
CA LYS A 319 4.59 7.07 27.60
C LYS A 319 5.00 7.40 26.14
N ASP A 320 6.27 7.22 25.78
CA ASP A 320 6.82 7.27 24.42
C ASP A 320 6.04 6.39 23.44
N MET A 321 5.55 5.24 23.91
CA MET A 321 4.75 4.31 23.10
C MET A 321 3.39 4.90 22.67
N GLN A 322 2.97 6.05 23.16
CA GLN A 322 1.79 6.75 22.68
C GLN A 322 1.97 7.24 21.24
N GLU A 323 3.23 7.51 20.84
CA GLU A 323 3.61 7.95 19.49
C GLU A 323 3.54 6.83 18.42
N ASP A 324 3.23 5.60 18.81
CA ASP A 324 3.09 4.47 17.88
C ASP A 324 1.82 4.56 17.02
N LYS A 325 0.80 5.33 17.44
CA LYS A 325 -0.55 5.31 16.87
C LYS A 325 -0.76 6.31 15.74
N GLU A 326 -0.41 7.59 15.94
CA GLU A 326 -0.74 8.65 14.96
C GLU A 326 -0.14 8.35 13.58
N GLY A 327 1.15 7.97 13.52
CA GLY A 327 1.82 7.59 12.28
C GLY A 327 1.23 6.33 11.63
N MET A 328 0.79 5.37 12.44
CA MET A 328 0.12 4.16 11.98
C MET A 328 -1.25 4.50 11.36
N PHE A 329 -2.10 5.22 12.06
CA PHE A 329 -3.43 5.63 11.58
C PHE A 329 -3.32 6.48 10.31
N ASP A 330 -2.42 7.44 10.29
CA ASP A 330 -2.16 8.28 9.14
C ASP A 330 -1.70 7.48 7.91
N THR A 331 -0.84 6.49 8.13
CA THR A 331 -0.38 5.60 7.05
C THR A 331 -1.51 4.73 6.52
N VAL A 332 -2.34 4.14 7.40
CA VAL A 332 -3.53 3.39 6.97
C VAL A 332 -4.45 4.25 6.10
N HIS A 333 -4.79 5.44 6.58
CA HIS A 333 -5.64 6.37 5.83
C HIS A 333 -5.02 6.74 4.46
N THR A 334 -3.72 7.00 4.45
CA THR A 334 -3.00 7.41 3.24
C THR A 334 -2.95 6.28 2.21
N ILE A 335 -2.58 5.05 2.61
CA ILE A 335 -2.44 3.93 1.67
C ILE A 335 -3.79 3.45 1.13
N VAL A 336 -4.82 3.36 1.98
CA VAL A 336 -6.17 2.99 1.56
C VAL A 336 -6.72 4.00 0.54
N GLY A 337 -6.58 5.30 0.83
CA GLY A 337 -6.98 6.36 -0.09
C GLY A 337 -6.17 6.33 -1.40
N ALA A 338 -4.85 6.16 -1.33
CA ALA A 338 -3.99 6.11 -2.50
C ALA A 338 -4.33 4.93 -3.42
N LEU A 339 -4.56 3.72 -2.88
CA LEU A 339 -4.92 2.54 -3.66
C LEU A 339 -6.27 2.72 -4.37
N LYS A 340 -7.29 3.23 -3.66
CA LYS A 340 -8.63 3.49 -4.25
C LYS A 340 -8.57 4.52 -5.38
N ILE A 341 -7.84 5.61 -5.17
CA ILE A 341 -7.69 6.67 -6.19
C ILE A 341 -6.89 6.15 -7.39
N PHE A 342 -5.80 5.43 -7.15
CA PHE A 342 -4.94 4.91 -8.22
C PHE A 342 -5.66 3.87 -9.07
N GLU A 343 -6.40 2.95 -8.43
CA GLU A 343 -7.28 2.00 -9.13
C GLU A 343 -8.25 2.74 -10.06
N GLY A 344 -8.96 3.75 -9.52
CA GLY A 344 -9.91 4.55 -10.28
C GLY A 344 -9.27 5.29 -11.46
N MET A 345 -8.10 5.92 -11.26
CA MET A 345 -7.37 6.59 -12.35
C MET A 345 -7.01 5.61 -13.47
N VAL A 346 -6.42 4.46 -13.13
CA VAL A 346 -5.99 3.46 -14.13
C VAL A 346 -7.20 2.81 -14.82
N ARG A 347 -8.27 2.54 -14.10
CA ARG A 347 -9.50 1.96 -14.66
C ARG A 347 -10.16 2.85 -15.70
N THR A 348 -10.11 4.17 -15.52
CA THR A 348 -10.82 5.14 -16.34
C THR A 348 -9.92 5.88 -17.35
N MET A 349 -8.59 5.73 -17.25
CA MET A 349 -7.68 6.38 -18.20
C MET A 349 -7.92 5.89 -19.63
N THR A 350 -7.81 6.80 -20.58
CA THR A 350 -7.84 6.50 -22.01
C THR A 350 -6.42 6.47 -22.57
N VAL A 351 -6.05 5.40 -23.28
CA VAL A 351 -4.75 5.26 -23.93
C VAL A 351 -4.83 5.80 -25.36
N ASN A 352 -3.97 6.75 -25.69
CA ASN A 352 -3.89 7.33 -27.04
C ASN A 352 -3.01 6.45 -27.94
N THR A 353 -3.58 5.37 -28.44
CA THR A 353 -2.89 4.38 -29.28
C THR A 353 -2.29 4.99 -30.55
N LYS A 354 -2.96 6.00 -31.13
CA LYS A 354 -2.45 6.72 -32.30
C LYS A 354 -1.14 7.44 -31.98
N ARG A 355 -1.12 8.18 -30.87
CA ARG A 355 0.06 8.96 -30.46
C ARG A 355 1.23 8.03 -30.07
N LEU A 356 0.94 6.90 -29.42
CA LEU A 356 1.95 5.88 -29.14
C LEU A 356 2.54 5.30 -30.40
N HIS A 357 1.71 4.96 -31.39
CA HIS A 357 2.15 4.49 -32.70
C HIS A 357 3.03 5.52 -33.43
N GLU A 358 2.60 6.78 -33.49
CA GLU A 358 3.40 7.86 -34.09
C GLU A 358 4.76 8.01 -33.41
N ALA A 359 4.81 7.86 -32.08
CA ALA A 359 6.05 8.03 -31.32
C ALA A 359 7.11 6.99 -31.69
N VAL A 360 6.73 5.72 -31.94
CA VAL A 360 7.68 4.65 -32.33
C VAL A 360 8.05 4.65 -33.81
N HIS A 361 7.32 5.37 -34.65
CA HIS A 361 7.63 5.52 -36.07
C HIS A 361 8.49 6.76 -36.36
N SER A 362 8.63 7.66 -35.39
CA SER A 362 9.37 8.91 -35.53
C SER A 362 10.60 8.92 -34.64
N ASP A 363 11.37 7.82 -34.64
CA ASP A 363 12.62 7.69 -33.88
C ASP A 363 13.51 6.58 -34.44
N PHE A 364 14.58 6.27 -33.73
CA PHE A 364 15.55 5.22 -34.06
C PHE A 364 15.48 4.05 -33.05
N SER A 365 14.35 3.85 -32.37
CA SER A 365 14.19 2.79 -31.37
C SER A 365 14.32 1.37 -31.98
N ASN A 366 14.22 1.26 -33.29
CA ASN A 366 14.42 0.05 -34.09
C ASN A 366 15.88 -0.15 -34.59
N ALA A 367 16.83 0.67 -34.17
CA ALA A 367 18.23 0.53 -34.62
C ALA A 367 18.86 -0.78 -34.13
N THR A 368 18.48 -1.27 -32.95
CA THR A 368 18.95 -2.57 -32.44
C THR A 368 18.54 -3.72 -33.38
N GLU A 369 17.36 -3.66 -33.97
CA GLU A 369 16.87 -4.65 -34.92
C GLU A 369 17.74 -4.76 -36.15
N LEU A 370 18.28 -3.64 -36.63
CA LEU A 370 19.23 -3.63 -37.76
C LEU A 370 20.56 -4.28 -37.37
N ALA A 371 21.09 -3.96 -36.20
CA ALA A 371 22.32 -4.59 -35.71
C ALA A 371 22.16 -6.10 -35.53
N ASP A 372 21.04 -6.54 -34.92
CA ASP A 372 20.72 -7.95 -34.76
C ASP A 372 20.51 -8.65 -36.11
N TYR A 373 19.85 -8.00 -37.07
CA TYR A 373 19.68 -8.51 -38.44
C TYR A 373 21.01 -8.78 -39.09
N LEU A 374 21.92 -7.82 -39.07
CA LEU A 374 23.28 -7.99 -39.63
C LEU A 374 24.07 -9.10 -38.91
N ALA A 375 23.92 -9.19 -37.59
CA ALA A 375 24.56 -10.25 -36.81
C ALA A 375 24.02 -11.64 -37.17
N THR A 376 22.71 -11.78 -37.44
CA THR A 376 22.12 -13.04 -37.90
C THR A 376 22.56 -13.44 -39.28
N LYS A 377 23.00 -12.47 -40.12
CA LYS A 377 23.62 -12.72 -41.45
C LYS A 377 25.14 -12.94 -41.39
N GLY A 378 25.70 -13.10 -40.16
CA GLY A 378 27.08 -13.51 -39.96
C GLY A 378 28.07 -12.37 -39.68
N MET A 379 27.62 -11.12 -39.59
CA MET A 379 28.49 -9.99 -39.21
C MET A 379 28.78 -10.02 -37.70
N PRO A 380 30.01 -9.80 -37.24
CA PRO A 380 30.29 -9.62 -35.82
C PRO A 380 29.46 -8.47 -35.22
N PHE A 381 28.87 -8.66 -34.02
CA PHE A 381 27.93 -7.69 -33.46
C PHE A 381 28.51 -6.26 -33.32
N ARG A 382 29.81 -6.12 -32.99
CA ARG A 382 30.45 -4.79 -32.91
C ARG A 382 30.49 -4.09 -34.28
N GLU A 383 30.75 -4.82 -35.34
CA GLU A 383 30.74 -4.30 -36.70
C GLU A 383 29.29 -3.96 -37.13
N ALA A 384 28.35 -4.85 -36.84
CA ALA A 384 26.92 -4.59 -37.08
C ALA A 384 26.43 -3.32 -36.37
N HIS A 385 26.86 -3.10 -35.14
CA HIS A 385 26.56 -1.89 -34.38
C HIS A 385 27.18 -0.63 -35.02
N GLU A 386 28.42 -0.71 -35.51
CA GLU A 386 29.08 0.40 -36.18
C GLU A 386 28.38 0.76 -37.51
N VAL A 387 28.05 -0.25 -38.33
CA VAL A 387 27.29 -0.08 -39.58
C VAL A 387 25.94 0.57 -39.31
N THR A 388 25.22 0.05 -38.29
CA THR A 388 23.94 0.63 -37.87
C THR A 388 24.11 2.09 -37.45
N GLY A 389 25.12 2.42 -36.66
CA GLY A 389 25.40 3.78 -36.22
C GLY A 389 25.65 4.75 -37.41
N LYS A 390 26.36 4.32 -38.46
CA LYS A 390 26.57 5.09 -39.67
C LYS A 390 25.26 5.34 -40.42
N LEU A 391 24.41 4.32 -40.52
CA LEU A 391 23.09 4.45 -41.18
C LEU A 391 22.16 5.38 -40.40
N VAL A 392 22.14 5.30 -39.07
CA VAL A 392 21.40 6.25 -38.22
C VAL A 392 21.92 7.68 -38.43
N PHE A 393 23.24 7.88 -38.46
CA PHE A 393 23.82 9.19 -38.72
C PHE A 393 23.41 9.73 -40.11
N THR A 394 23.44 8.89 -41.14
CA THR A 394 22.99 9.23 -42.51
C THR A 394 21.51 9.64 -42.52
N CYS A 395 20.67 8.91 -41.79
CA CYS A 395 19.26 9.26 -41.63
C CYS A 395 19.09 10.62 -40.98
N ILE A 396 19.80 10.90 -39.88
CA ILE A 396 19.74 12.20 -39.19
C ILE A 396 20.12 13.35 -40.12
N GLN A 397 21.18 13.19 -40.92
CA GLN A 397 21.65 14.21 -41.89
C GLN A 397 20.61 14.50 -42.98
N ARG A 398 19.82 13.52 -43.38
CA ARG A 398 18.84 13.63 -44.47
C ARG A 398 17.41 13.90 -43.97
N GLY A 399 17.17 13.89 -42.67
CA GLY A 399 15.82 14.02 -42.06
C GLY A 399 14.94 12.79 -42.31
N TYR A 400 15.53 11.59 -42.36
CA TYR A 400 14.87 10.30 -42.53
C TYR A 400 14.90 9.49 -41.24
N TYR A 401 14.06 8.45 -41.17
CA TYR A 401 14.22 7.35 -40.26
C TYR A 401 14.68 6.08 -40.99
N LEU A 402 15.06 5.03 -40.25
CA LEU A 402 15.59 3.81 -40.85
C LEU A 402 14.63 3.16 -41.87
N LEU A 403 13.34 3.23 -41.62
CA LEU A 403 12.32 2.72 -42.53
C LEU A 403 12.16 3.53 -43.82
N ASP A 404 12.59 4.80 -43.81
CA ASP A 404 12.52 5.70 -44.99
C ASP A 404 13.78 5.62 -45.86
N LEU A 405 14.86 5.03 -45.35
CA LEU A 405 16.14 4.99 -46.04
C LEU A 405 16.09 3.99 -47.21
N PRO A 406 16.40 4.41 -48.45
CA PRO A 406 16.39 3.50 -49.59
C PRO A 406 17.37 2.34 -49.40
N LEU A 407 16.98 1.14 -49.86
CA LEU A 407 17.81 -0.07 -49.76
C LEU A 407 19.22 0.13 -50.35
N ALA A 408 19.32 0.81 -51.50
CA ALA A 408 20.60 1.09 -52.13
C ALA A 408 21.56 1.90 -51.25
N ASP A 409 21.00 2.84 -50.43
CA ASP A 409 21.79 3.62 -49.49
C ASP A 409 22.26 2.79 -48.31
N MET A 410 21.41 1.88 -47.83
CA MET A 410 21.78 0.92 -46.76
C MET A 410 22.89 -0.03 -47.24
N GLN A 411 22.81 -0.48 -48.50
CA GLN A 411 23.79 -1.39 -49.12
C GLN A 411 25.15 -0.78 -49.35
N VAL A 412 25.28 0.55 -49.35
CA VAL A 412 26.59 1.24 -49.34
C VAL A 412 27.39 0.88 -48.10
N GLU A 413 26.74 0.76 -46.94
CA GLU A 413 27.43 0.42 -45.69
C GLU A 413 27.63 -1.09 -45.55
N SER A 414 26.69 -1.93 -46.04
CA SER A 414 26.83 -3.39 -46.02
C SER A 414 25.99 -4.08 -47.10
N ALA A 415 26.63 -4.87 -47.94
CA ALA A 415 25.97 -5.70 -48.95
C ALA A 415 25.13 -6.83 -48.35
N LEU A 416 25.23 -7.12 -47.04
CA LEU A 416 24.41 -8.09 -46.34
C LEU A 416 22.96 -7.60 -46.14
N ILE A 417 22.71 -6.28 -46.32
CA ILE A 417 21.38 -5.72 -46.19
C ILE A 417 20.56 -6.01 -47.45
N GLU A 418 19.49 -6.73 -47.30
CA GLU A 418 18.56 -7.10 -48.35
C GLU A 418 17.18 -6.50 -48.12
N ALA A 419 16.23 -6.65 -49.05
CA ALA A 419 14.93 -6.03 -48.96
C ALA A 419 14.09 -6.47 -47.73
N ASP A 420 14.38 -7.64 -47.17
CA ASP A 420 13.73 -8.16 -45.92
C ASP A 420 14.08 -7.34 -44.69
N VAL A 421 15.02 -6.43 -44.73
CA VAL A 421 15.38 -5.51 -43.63
C VAL A 421 14.19 -4.67 -43.20
N TYR A 422 13.32 -4.25 -44.09
CA TYR A 422 12.15 -3.43 -43.77
C TYR A 422 11.14 -4.20 -42.94
N ASP A 423 10.98 -5.52 -43.16
CA ASP A 423 10.13 -6.36 -42.35
C ASP A 423 10.65 -6.48 -40.90
N VAL A 424 11.98 -6.45 -40.73
CA VAL A 424 12.64 -6.51 -39.43
C VAL A 424 12.54 -5.18 -38.68
N LEU A 425 12.71 -4.05 -39.42
CA LEU A 425 12.70 -2.71 -38.88
C LEU A 425 11.28 -2.21 -38.47
N ALA A 426 10.21 -2.86 -38.94
CA ALA A 426 8.86 -2.49 -38.57
C ALA A 426 8.66 -2.58 -37.06
N PRO A 427 8.14 -1.53 -36.38
CA PRO A 427 7.97 -1.54 -34.91
C PRO A 427 7.18 -2.75 -34.39
N THR A 428 6.18 -3.21 -35.13
CA THR A 428 5.41 -4.41 -34.79
C THR A 428 6.28 -5.67 -34.80
N ALA A 429 7.16 -5.81 -35.80
CA ALA A 429 8.09 -6.93 -35.89
C ALA A 429 9.13 -6.84 -34.76
N ALA A 430 9.65 -5.65 -34.48
CA ALA A 430 10.59 -5.40 -33.39
C ALA A 430 10.05 -5.87 -32.05
N VAL A 431 8.77 -5.61 -31.73
CA VAL A 431 8.11 -6.10 -30.52
C VAL A 431 7.84 -7.60 -30.60
N SER A 432 7.17 -8.09 -31.68
CA SER A 432 6.71 -9.47 -31.77
C SER A 432 7.84 -10.52 -31.72
N ARG A 433 9.06 -10.15 -32.15
CA ARG A 433 10.24 -11.02 -32.14
C ARG A 433 10.92 -11.18 -30.78
N ARG A 434 10.59 -10.33 -29.77
CA ARG A 434 11.19 -10.37 -28.43
C ARG A 434 10.53 -11.44 -27.55
N ASN A 435 10.71 -12.71 -27.92
CA ASN A 435 10.03 -13.87 -27.31
C ASN A 435 10.89 -14.60 -26.26
N SER A 436 11.95 -14.00 -25.72
CA SER A 436 12.61 -14.49 -24.51
C SER A 436 11.62 -14.49 -23.34
N LEU A 437 11.78 -15.40 -22.40
CA LEU A 437 10.91 -15.49 -21.20
C LEU A 437 10.87 -14.13 -20.50
N GLY A 438 9.66 -13.62 -20.27
CA GLY A 438 9.45 -12.30 -19.68
C GLY A 438 9.66 -11.12 -20.63
N GLY A 439 9.94 -11.37 -21.91
CA GLY A 439 10.10 -10.34 -22.93
C GLY A 439 8.79 -9.64 -23.31
N THR A 440 8.91 -8.59 -24.12
CA THR A 440 7.77 -7.76 -24.54
C THR A 440 7.02 -8.31 -25.76
N GLY A 441 7.46 -9.43 -26.36
CA GLY A 441 6.76 -10.08 -27.48
C GLY A 441 5.31 -10.42 -27.12
N PHE A 442 4.39 -10.25 -28.05
CA PHE A 442 2.94 -10.39 -27.80
C PHE A 442 2.56 -11.74 -27.18
N THR A 443 3.22 -12.83 -27.60
CA THR A 443 3.02 -14.17 -27.03
C THR A 443 3.50 -14.25 -25.58
N GLN A 444 4.59 -13.56 -25.23
CA GLN A 444 5.10 -13.51 -23.85
C GLN A 444 4.20 -12.65 -22.97
N VAL A 445 3.69 -11.55 -23.50
CA VAL A 445 2.72 -10.70 -22.79
C VAL A 445 1.42 -11.46 -22.54
N ALA A 446 0.91 -12.19 -23.52
CA ALA A 446 -0.26 -13.05 -23.36
C ALA A 446 -0.04 -14.14 -22.29
N ALA A 447 1.14 -14.75 -22.26
CA ALA A 447 1.51 -15.71 -21.22
C ALA A 447 1.57 -15.08 -19.83
N GLN A 448 2.11 -13.87 -19.70
CA GLN A 448 2.13 -13.11 -18.44
C GLN A 448 0.70 -12.77 -17.97
N LEU A 449 -0.21 -12.41 -18.87
CA LEU A 449 -1.63 -12.18 -18.55
C LEU A 449 -2.30 -13.44 -18.00
N VAL A 450 -2.05 -14.60 -18.62
CA VAL A 450 -2.57 -15.89 -18.11
C VAL A 450 -2.05 -16.15 -16.70
N GLN A 451 -0.76 -15.97 -16.47
CA GLN A 451 -0.16 -16.13 -15.13
C GLN A 451 -0.74 -15.14 -14.11
N ALA A 452 -0.90 -13.88 -14.48
CA ALA A 452 -1.48 -12.85 -13.64
C ALA A 452 -2.92 -13.20 -13.22
N LYS A 453 -3.74 -13.67 -14.15
CA LYS A 453 -5.11 -14.13 -13.86
C LYS A 453 -5.15 -15.33 -12.93
N GLN A 454 -4.23 -16.28 -13.07
CA GLN A 454 -4.12 -17.43 -12.16
C GLN A 454 -3.80 -17.02 -10.72
N LEU A 455 -3.03 -15.94 -10.53
CA LEU A 455 -2.71 -15.40 -9.20
C LEU A 455 -3.86 -14.61 -8.57
N LEU A 456 -4.81 -14.17 -9.37
CA LEU A 456 -6.00 -13.43 -8.92
C LEU A 456 -7.18 -14.33 -8.55
N GLY A 457 -7.18 -15.60 -8.99
CA GLY A 457 -8.21 -16.62 -8.74
C GLY A 457 -9.12 -16.81 -9.94
#